data_60d8df9a45ef342a9758d3bc4d5d2fd4
#
_entry.id   60d8df9a45ef342a9758d3bc4d5d2fd4
#
_cell.length_a   1.000
_cell.length_b   1.000
_cell.length_c   1.000
_cell.angle_alpha   90.00
_cell.angle_beta   90.00
_cell.angle_gamma   90.00
#
_symmetry.space_group_name_H-M   'P 1'
#
loop_
_entity.id
_entity.type
_entity.pdbx_description
1 polymer ?
#
loop_
_entity_poly.entity_id
_entity_poly.type
_entity_poly.pdbx_seq_one_letter_code
_entity_poly.pdbx_strand_id
1 'polypeptide(L)'
;YTDDIACRYLDQQYMLGDNLLCAPVFREDGVANFYLPEGKWYDIITGKTYEGGKYHAVTCTFMEMPVLAKPNSIVAFGAFGNQFEYDYLSGADFCICNLEDGKSASASVYDTKANPVLTLTATRKGNAITIESGETDKTFTVSVAGTDKKITMQGGKGEITL
;
A
#
# COMPACT_ATOMS: atom_id res chain seq x y z
N TYR A 1 -3.98 14.91 -6.51
CA TYR A 1 -4.59 14.76 -7.87
C TYR A 1 -5.31 16.05 -8.31
N THR A 2 -4.69 17.22 -8.10
CA THR A 2 -5.29 18.55 -8.38
C THR A 2 -5.59 18.78 -9.87
N ASP A 3 -4.85 18.11 -10.75
CA ASP A 3 -4.98 18.24 -12.21
C ASP A 3 -6.05 17.32 -12.80
N ASP A 4 -6.52 16.34 -12.02
CA ASP A 4 -7.61 15.44 -12.41
C ASP A 4 -8.95 16.05 -11.99
N ILE A 5 -9.72 16.54 -12.99
CA ILE A 5 -11.01 17.20 -12.76
C ILE A 5 -12.01 16.27 -12.07
N ALA A 6 -11.96 14.97 -12.32
CA ALA A 6 -12.86 14.00 -11.70
C ALA A 6 -12.66 13.91 -10.18
N CYS A 7 -11.46 14.26 -9.67
CA CYS A 7 -11.17 14.25 -8.24
C CYS A 7 -11.76 15.42 -7.44
N ARG A 8 -12.34 16.46 -8.10
CA ARG A 8 -12.75 17.70 -7.43
C ARG A 8 -14.01 17.59 -6.59
N TYR A 9 -14.89 16.63 -6.89
CA TYR A 9 -16.22 16.53 -6.30
C TYR A 9 -16.55 15.12 -5.82
N LEU A 10 -15.51 14.40 -5.34
CA LEU A 10 -15.65 13.05 -4.81
C LEU A 10 -15.99 13.12 -3.32
N ASP A 11 -17.20 12.68 -2.94
CA ASP A 11 -17.74 12.70 -1.58
C ASP A 11 -17.93 11.30 -0.97
N GLN A 12 -17.73 10.22 -1.77
CA GLN A 12 -17.90 8.84 -1.33
C GLN A 12 -16.58 8.07 -1.16
N GLN A 13 -15.47 8.79 -1.18
CA GLN A 13 -14.14 8.22 -1.00
C GLN A 13 -13.19 9.23 -0.39
N TYR A 14 -12.10 8.74 0.22
CA TYR A 14 -11.06 9.59 0.79
C TYR A 14 -9.70 8.92 0.74
N MET A 15 -8.65 9.73 0.84
CA MET A 15 -7.28 9.23 1.01
C MET A 15 -7.00 8.99 2.50
N LEU A 16 -6.54 7.79 2.83
CA LEU A 16 -6.00 7.43 4.14
C LEU A 16 -4.47 7.50 4.05
N GLY A 17 -3.92 8.61 4.53
CA GLY A 17 -2.53 8.96 4.28
C GLY A 17 -2.24 9.15 2.79
N ASP A 18 -0.97 8.95 2.39
CA ASP A 18 -0.52 9.25 1.03
C ASP A 18 -0.76 8.11 0.03
N ASN A 19 -0.98 6.89 0.51
CA ASN A 19 -0.89 5.70 -0.32
C ASN A 19 -2.17 4.88 -0.45
N LEU A 20 -3.19 5.10 0.40
CA LEU A 20 -4.42 4.34 0.40
C LEU A 20 -5.62 5.20 0.04
N LEU A 21 -6.48 4.71 -0.83
CA LEU A 21 -7.79 5.25 -1.14
C LEU A 21 -8.84 4.32 -0.55
N CYS A 22 -9.71 4.86 0.30
CA CYS A 22 -10.81 4.14 0.90
C CYS A 22 -12.13 4.56 0.26
N ALA A 23 -12.95 3.59 -0.12
CA ALA A 23 -14.28 3.81 -0.69
C ALA A 23 -15.35 3.07 0.14
N PRO A 24 -15.87 3.67 1.21
CA PRO A 24 -16.89 3.06 2.06
C PRO A 24 -18.17 2.74 1.30
N VAL A 25 -18.88 1.70 1.75
CA VAL A 25 -20.17 1.31 1.20
C VAL A 25 -21.27 2.12 1.89
N PHE A 26 -21.89 3.05 1.16
CA PHE A 26 -22.98 3.90 1.67
C PHE A 26 -24.38 3.43 1.22
N ARG A 27 -24.44 2.44 0.33
CA ARG A 27 -25.68 1.95 -0.30
C ARG A 27 -26.16 0.67 0.37
N GLU A 28 -27.48 0.52 0.51
CA GLU A 28 -28.12 -0.68 1.07
C GLU A 28 -27.90 -1.94 0.20
N ASP A 29 -27.70 -1.75 -1.13
CA ASP A 29 -27.40 -2.84 -2.06
C ASP A 29 -25.94 -3.34 -2.01
N GLY A 30 -25.15 -2.77 -1.10
CA GLY A 30 -23.75 -3.17 -0.90
C GLY A 30 -22.79 -2.68 -1.98
N VAL A 31 -23.21 -1.77 -2.85
CA VAL A 31 -22.34 -1.25 -3.94
C VAL A 31 -21.52 -0.06 -3.48
N ALA A 32 -20.19 -0.18 -3.55
CA ALA A 32 -19.26 0.95 -3.43
C ALA A 32 -19.03 1.56 -4.81
N ASN A 33 -19.23 2.87 -4.93
CA ASN A 33 -18.90 3.64 -6.13
C ASN A 33 -17.71 4.53 -5.84
N PHE A 34 -16.69 4.47 -6.69
CA PHE A 34 -15.48 5.27 -6.51
C PHE A 34 -14.79 5.58 -7.85
N TYR A 35 -13.99 6.62 -7.86
CA TYR A 35 -13.13 6.99 -8.97
C TYR A 35 -11.67 6.71 -8.61
N LEU A 36 -10.93 6.12 -9.52
CA LEU A 36 -9.49 5.94 -9.39
C LEU A 36 -8.76 6.84 -10.38
N PRO A 37 -7.85 7.71 -9.93
CA PRO A 37 -6.90 8.40 -10.81
C PRO A 37 -6.08 7.40 -11.65
N GLU A 38 -5.46 7.88 -12.73
CA GLU A 38 -4.66 7.03 -13.61
C GLU A 38 -3.65 6.16 -12.86
N GLY A 39 -3.40 4.97 -13.41
CA GLY A 39 -2.49 3.95 -12.91
C GLY A 39 -3.20 2.69 -12.45
N LYS A 40 -2.41 1.74 -11.98
CA LYS A 40 -2.88 0.42 -11.60
C LYS A 40 -2.97 0.31 -10.07
N TRP A 41 -4.18 0.27 -9.53
CA TRP A 41 -4.46 0.26 -8.09
C TRP A 41 -4.63 -1.18 -7.57
N TYR A 42 -4.14 -1.44 -6.38
CA TYR A 42 -4.23 -2.76 -5.74
C TYR A 42 -5.12 -2.69 -4.49
N ASP A 43 -6.19 -3.49 -4.48
CA ASP A 43 -7.06 -3.61 -3.30
C ASP A 43 -6.41 -4.55 -2.28
N ILE A 44 -6.02 -3.99 -1.15
CA ILE A 44 -5.32 -4.70 -0.08
C ILE A 44 -6.23 -5.66 0.71
N ILE A 45 -7.56 -5.53 0.58
CA ILE A 45 -8.54 -6.39 1.25
C ILE A 45 -8.84 -7.62 0.40
N THR A 46 -9.09 -7.41 -0.91
CA THR A 46 -9.53 -8.49 -1.80
C THR A 46 -8.42 -9.07 -2.67
N GLY A 47 -7.24 -8.42 -2.72
CA GLY A 47 -6.14 -8.79 -3.62
C GLY A 47 -6.39 -8.50 -5.10
N LYS A 48 -7.48 -7.82 -5.44
CA LYS A 48 -7.82 -7.46 -6.82
C LYS A 48 -7.05 -6.23 -7.27
N THR A 49 -6.88 -6.13 -8.59
CA THR A 49 -6.26 -4.97 -9.22
C THR A 49 -7.28 -4.24 -10.08
N TYR A 50 -7.24 -2.91 -10.06
CA TYR A 50 -8.13 -2.03 -10.81
C TYR A 50 -7.33 -1.05 -11.66
N GLU A 51 -7.76 -0.87 -12.92
CA GLU A 51 -7.22 0.17 -13.80
C GLU A 51 -7.86 1.51 -13.47
N GLY A 52 -7.04 2.54 -13.24
CA GLY A 52 -7.49 3.89 -12.96
C GLY A 52 -7.93 4.68 -14.19
N GLY A 53 -8.10 5.99 -14.03
CA GLY A 53 -8.64 6.90 -15.05
C GLY A 53 -10.14 6.76 -15.25
N LYS A 54 -10.88 6.10 -14.33
CA LYS A 54 -12.32 5.84 -14.49
C LYS A 54 -13.04 5.58 -13.17
N TYR A 55 -14.36 5.62 -13.24
CA TYR A 55 -15.25 5.21 -12.16
C TYR A 55 -15.41 3.68 -12.11
N HIS A 56 -15.58 3.18 -10.90
CA HIS A 56 -15.86 1.78 -10.59
C HIS A 56 -17.12 1.67 -9.75
N ALA A 57 -17.84 0.55 -9.93
CA ALA A 57 -18.94 0.12 -9.07
C ALA A 57 -18.66 -1.32 -8.67
N VAL A 58 -18.47 -1.57 -7.38
CA VAL A 58 -18.08 -2.90 -6.86
C VAL A 58 -19.08 -3.30 -5.79
N THR A 59 -19.68 -4.49 -5.95
CA THR A 59 -20.50 -5.08 -4.90
C THR A 59 -19.60 -5.71 -3.85
N CYS A 60 -19.74 -5.25 -2.61
CA CYS A 60 -18.99 -5.70 -1.45
C CYS A 60 -19.86 -6.59 -0.56
N THR A 61 -19.27 -7.60 0.06
CA THR A 61 -19.89 -8.32 1.17
C THR A 61 -19.81 -7.50 2.45
N PHE A 62 -20.47 -7.94 3.52
CA PHE A 62 -20.41 -7.25 4.81
C PHE A 62 -18.97 -7.12 5.38
N MET A 63 -18.07 -8.00 4.99
CA MET A 63 -16.66 -8.02 5.44
C MET A 63 -15.70 -7.31 4.47
N GLU A 64 -16.20 -6.67 3.43
CA GLU A 64 -15.38 -6.05 2.39
C GLU A 64 -15.69 -4.56 2.25
N MET A 65 -14.66 -3.81 1.98
CA MET A 65 -14.71 -2.40 1.58
C MET A 65 -13.49 -2.16 0.69
N PRO A 66 -13.62 -1.47 -0.46
CA PRO A 66 -12.44 -1.16 -1.27
C PRO A 66 -11.45 -0.29 -0.49
N VAL A 67 -10.24 -0.82 -0.29
CA VAL A 67 -9.09 -0.11 0.28
C VAL A 67 -7.92 -0.31 -0.70
N LEU A 68 -7.67 0.70 -1.49
CA LEU A 68 -6.87 0.61 -2.69
C LEU A 68 -5.52 1.31 -2.50
N ALA A 69 -4.44 0.54 -2.58
CA ALA A 69 -3.10 1.09 -2.62
C ALA A 69 -2.82 1.69 -4.00
N LYS A 70 -2.30 2.92 -4.00
CA LYS A 70 -1.97 3.61 -5.27
C LYS A 70 -0.79 2.92 -5.97
N PRO A 71 -0.67 3.08 -7.30
CA PRO A 71 0.50 2.60 -8.04
C PRO A 71 1.78 3.24 -7.52
N ASN A 72 2.88 2.50 -7.62
CA ASN A 72 4.21 2.93 -7.20
C ASN A 72 4.26 3.37 -5.72
N SER A 73 3.65 2.57 -4.84
CA SER A 73 3.62 2.83 -3.40
C SER A 73 4.08 1.62 -2.59
N ILE A 74 4.38 1.87 -1.31
CA ILE A 74 4.64 0.84 -0.31
C ILE A 74 3.66 1.07 0.84
N VAL A 75 2.97 0.02 1.24
CA VAL A 75 2.08 0.01 2.42
C VAL A 75 2.73 -0.82 3.51
N ALA A 76 2.98 -0.23 4.67
CA ALA A 76 3.53 -0.94 5.82
C ALA A 76 2.40 -1.51 6.67
N PHE A 77 2.38 -2.82 6.86
CA PHE A 77 1.49 -3.54 7.75
C PHE A 77 2.22 -3.93 9.02
N GLY A 78 1.70 -3.55 10.18
CA GLY A 78 2.27 -3.94 11.47
C GLY A 78 1.94 -5.39 11.81
N ALA A 79 2.86 -6.08 12.48
CA ALA A 79 2.65 -7.41 13.05
C ALA A 79 1.99 -7.29 14.43
N PHE A 80 0.76 -6.78 14.48
CA PHE A 80 0.07 -6.62 15.75
C PHE A 80 -0.67 -7.90 16.17
N GLY A 81 -0.79 -8.09 17.48
CA GLY A 81 -1.69 -9.09 18.10
C GLY A 81 -2.85 -8.37 18.80
N ASN A 82 -3.19 -8.81 20.02
CA ASN A 82 -4.26 -8.21 20.85
C ASN A 82 -3.76 -7.09 21.78
N GLN A 83 -2.65 -6.41 21.44
CA GLN A 83 -2.03 -5.37 22.26
C GLN A 83 -2.16 -4.02 21.55
N PHE A 84 -2.47 -2.95 22.29
CA PHE A 84 -2.52 -1.58 21.74
C PHE A 84 -1.12 -0.99 21.51
N GLU A 85 -0.16 -1.35 22.35
CA GLU A 85 1.22 -0.93 22.22
C GLU A 85 2.06 -2.12 21.75
N TYR A 86 2.75 -1.97 20.63
CA TYR A 86 3.66 -2.95 20.07
C TYR A 86 4.78 -2.25 19.30
N ASP A 87 5.85 -2.97 19.02
CA ASP A 87 6.91 -2.48 18.17
C ASP A 87 6.41 -2.46 16.71
N TYR A 88 6.16 -1.28 16.15
CA TYR A 88 5.58 -1.12 14.82
C TYR A 88 6.48 -1.61 13.69
N LEU A 89 7.79 -1.79 13.94
CA LEU A 89 8.74 -2.27 12.94
C LEU A 89 8.97 -3.79 13.05
N SER A 90 9.02 -4.32 14.27
CA SER A 90 9.32 -5.75 14.48
C SER A 90 8.23 -6.62 13.86
N GLY A 91 8.61 -7.44 12.87
CA GLY A 91 7.71 -8.31 12.13
C GLY A 91 6.79 -7.57 11.13
N ALA A 92 6.98 -6.28 10.89
CA ALA A 92 6.21 -5.54 9.89
C ALA A 92 6.39 -6.14 8.49
N ASP A 93 5.38 -5.96 7.62
CA ASP A 93 5.46 -6.26 6.19
C ASP A 93 5.32 -4.99 5.37
N PHE A 94 6.34 -4.67 4.60
CA PHE A 94 6.34 -3.57 3.63
C PHE A 94 5.89 -4.11 2.27
N CYS A 95 4.61 -3.97 1.98
CA CYS A 95 3.99 -4.46 0.74
C CYS A 95 4.19 -3.46 -0.39
N ILE A 96 4.97 -3.83 -1.40
CA ILE A 96 5.21 -3.04 -2.61
C ILE A 96 4.02 -3.22 -3.55
N CYS A 97 3.30 -2.12 -3.84
CA CYS A 97 2.08 -2.12 -4.64
C CYS A 97 2.33 -1.57 -6.04
N ASN A 98 2.16 -2.43 -7.05
CA ASN A 98 2.23 -2.09 -8.48
C ASN A 98 3.39 -1.16 -8.85
N LEU A 99 4.60 -1.50 -8.41
CA LEU A 99 5.81 -0.73 -8.75
C LEU A 99 6.17 -0.97 -10.23
N GLU A 100 6.07 0.08 -11.03
CA GLU A 100 6.37 0.06 -12.46
C GLU A 100 7.87 0.04 -12.73
N ASP A 101 8.26 -0.41 -13.92
CA ASP A 101 9.66 -0.40 -14.34
C ASP A 101 10.24 1.02 -14.36
N GLY A 102 11.45 1.18 -13.85
CA GLY A 102 12.13 2.45 -13.72
C GLY A 102 11.62 3.36 -12.60
N LYS A 103 10.63 2.93 -11.81
CA LYS A 103 10.06 3.70 -10.69
C LYS A 103 10.65 3.29 -9.35
N SER A 104 10.50 4.21 -8.39
CA SER A 104 10.83 3.99 -6.98
C SER A 104 9.66 4.35 -6.10
N ALA A 105 9.55 3.66 -4.99
CA ALA A 105 8.57 3.93 -3.92
C ALA A 105 9.28 3.93 -2.57
N SER A 106 8.75 4.66 -1.60
CA SER A 106 9.31 4.75 -0.26
C SER A 106 8.20 4.71 0.79
N ALA A 107 8.50 4.12 1.95
CA ALA A 107 7.65 4.16 3.13
C ALA A 107 8.49 4.29 4.39
N SER A 108 7.91 4.93 5.42
CA SER A 108 8.53 5.09 6.73
C SER A 108 7.60 4.56 7.82
N VAL A 109 8.20 3.89 8.81
CA VAL A 109 7.54 3.54 10.07
C VAL A 109 7.97 4.54 11.13
N TYR A 110 7.02 5.00 11.92
CA TYR A 110 7.24 6.00 12.97
C TYR A 110 6.94 5.41 14.34
N ASP A 111 7.61 5.93 15.37
CA ASP A 111 7.27 5.65 16.76
C ASP A 111 6.03 6.45 17.22
N THR A 112 5.61 6.23 18.47
CA THR A 112 4.48 6.95 19.08
C THR A 112 4.72 8.45 19.27
N LYS A 113 5.96 8.91 19.10
CA LYS A 113 6.36 10.32 19.17
C LYS A 113 6.57 10.96 17.79
N ALA A 114 6.15 10.24 16.72
CA ALA A 114 6.33 10.62 15.32
C ALA A 114 7.80 10.75 14.87
N ASN A 115 8.74 10.07 15.53
CA ASN A 115 10.10 9.94 15.00
C ASN A 115 10.17 8.79 13.98
N PRO A 116 10.86 8.96 12.85
CA PRO A 116 11.05 7.86 11.91
C PRO A 116 11.95 6.79 12.53
N VAL A 117 11.42 5.56 12.60
CA VAL A 117 12.16 4.38 13.11
C VAL A 117 12.92 3.71 11.98
N LEU A 118 12.29 3.58 10.81
CA LEU A 118 12.89 3.06 9.59
C LEU A 118 12.25 3.71 8.37
N THR A 119 13.09 4.04 7.39
CA THR A 119 12.63 4.37 6.03
C THR A 119 13.17 3.32 5.09
N LEU A 120 12.30 2.80 4.21
CA LEU A 120 12.59 1.81 3.20
C LEU A 120 12.26 2.38 1.83
N THR A 121 13.15 2.16 0.87
CA THR A 121 12.96 2.52 -0.55
C THR A 121 13.11 1.28 -1.41
N ALA A 122 12.17 1.08 -2.33
CA ALA A 122 12.22 0.04 -3.35
C ALA A 122 12.33 0.68 -4.73
N THR A 123 13.23 0.18 -5.58
CA THR A 123 13.43 0.65 -6.95
C THR A 123 13.38 -0.53 -7.91
N ARG A 124 12.52 -0.46 -8.92
CA ARG A 124 12.38 -1.51 -9.93
C ARG A 124 13.20 -1.20 -11.18
N LYS A 125 13.94 -2.20 -11.68
CA LYS A 125 14.59 -2.20 -12.99
C LYS A 125 14.35 -3.56 -13.66
N GLY A 126 13.51 -3.58 -14.67
CA GLY A 126 13.08 -4.82 -15.31
C GLY A 126 12.38 -5.75 -14.32
N ASN A 127 12.93 -6.94 -14.14
CA ASN A 127 12.40 -7.93 -13.19
C ASN A 127 13.04 -7.86 -11.79
N ALA A 128 14.02 -6.98 -11.57
CA ALA A 128 14.65 -6.82 -10.27
C ALA A 128 14.05 -5.63 -9.52
N ILE A 129 13.75 -5.84 -8.24
CA ILE A 129 13.39 -4.79 -7.28
C ILE A 129 14.49 -4.73 -6.24
N THR A 130 15.28 -3.67 -6.29
CA THR A 130 16.30 -3.38 -5.26
C THR A 130 15.63 -2.66 -4.09
N ILE A 131 15.92 -3.13 -2.88
CA ILE A 131 15.38 -2.60 -1.63
C ILE A 131 16.54 -2.02 -0.84
N GLU A 132 16.37 -0.80 -0.34
CA GLU A 132 17.35 -0.14 0.52
C GLU A 132 16.63 0.41 1.76
N SER A 133 17.20 0.18 2.92
CA SER A 133 16.70 0.73 4.19
C SER A 133 17.82 1.15 5.11
N GLY A 134 17.48 1.91 6.15
CA GLY A 134 18.40 2.16 7.27
C GLY A 134 18.75 0.88 8.02
N GLU A 135 19.81 0.93 8.82
CA GLU A 135 20.19 -0.16 9.72
C GLU A 135 19.21 -0.28 10.88
N THR A 136 18.92 -1.52 11.27
CA THR A 136 18.06 -1.82 12.43
C THR A 136 18.40 -3.21 12.97
N ASP A 137 18.13 -3.44 14.25
CA ASP A 137 18.18 -4.75 14.90
C ASP A 137 16.87 -5.54 14.76
N LYS A 138 15.84 -4.90 14.18
CA LYS A 138 14.51 -5.51 14.01
C LYS A 138 14.41 -6.26 12.69
N THR A 139 13.68 -7.35 12.73
CA THR A 139 13.37 -8.16 11.53
C THR A 139 12.03 -7.72 10.97
N PHE A 140 11.98 -7.50 9.65
CA PHE A 140 10.78 -7.17 8.90
C PHE A 140 10.76 -7.91 7.55
N THR A 141 9.59 -7.95 6.93
CA THR A 141 9.40 -8.54 5.60
C THR A 141 9.17 -7.44 4.58
N VAL A 142 9.62 -7.67 3.36
CA VAL A 142 9.24 -6.87 2.19
C VAL A 142 8.58 -7.83 1.20
N SER A 143 7.34 -7.55 0.84
CA SER A 143 6.54 -8.38 -0.07
C SER A 143 6.13 -7.60 -1.32
N VAL A 144 5.71 -8.31 -2.37
CA VAL A 144 5.20 -7.73 -3.61
C VAL A 144 3.73 -8.10 -3.76
N ALA A 145 2.87 -7.09 -3.79
CA ALA A 145 1.43 -7.24 -3.87
C ALA A 145 0.98 -8.15 -5.03
N GLY A 146 0.03 -9.05 -4.75
CA GLY A 146 -0.51 -9.98 -5.74
C GLY A 146 0.43 -11.10 -6.18
N THR A 147 1.56 -11.30 -5.47
CA THR A 147 2.53 -12.38 -5.72
C THR A 147 2.90 -13.11 -4.42
N ASP A 148 3.64 -14.20 -4.53
CA ASP A 148 4.27 -14.90 -3.39
C ASP A 148 5.70 -14.40 -3.08
N LYS A 149 6.16 -13.38 -3.82
CA LYS A 149 7.52 -12.85 -3.72
C LYS A 149 7.69 -12.02 -2.46
N LYS A 150 8.64 -12.40 -1.63
CA LYS A 150 8.99 -11.69 -0.40
C LYS A 150 10.42 -11.99 0.05
N ILE A 151 10.97 -11.08 0.83
CA ILE A 151 12.28 -11.22 1.49
C ILE A 151 12.18 -10.78 2.95
N THR A 152 12.90 -11.43 3.85
CA THR A 152 13.05 -10.99 5.25
C THR A 152 14.37 -10.26 5.41
N MET A 153 14.35 -9.12 6.08
CA MET A 153 15.50 -8.22 6.24
C MET A 153 15.65 -7.76 7.70
N GLN A 154 16.85 -7.29 8.03
CA GLN A 154 17.20 -6.57 9.26
C GLN A 154 17.85 -5.21 8.93
N GLY A 155 17.40 -4.56 7.87
CA GLY A 155 18.00 -3.35 7.33
C GLY A 155 18.97 -3.59 6.18
N GLY A 156 19.62 -2.52 5.72
CA GLY A 156 20.58 -2.56 4.63
C GLY A 156 19.96 -2.73 3.25
N LYS A 157 20.53 -3.62 2.44
CA LYS A 157 20.12 -3.85 1.05
C LYS A 157 19.58 -5.24 0.82
N GLY A 158 18.55 -5.34 -0.01
CA GLY A 158 17.96 -6.60 -0.47
C GLY A 158 17.51 -6.51 -1.93
N GLU A 159 17.17 -7.66 -2.51
CA GLU A 159 16.64 -7.73 -3.87
C GLU A 159 15.55 -8.79 -3.98
N ILE A 160 14.50 -8.47 -4.72
CA ILE A 160 13.43 -9.40 -5.09
C ILE A 160 13.39 -9.49 -6.61
N THR A 161 13.40 -10.71 -7.15
CA THR A 161 13.17 -10.97 -8.57
C THR A 161 11.70 -11.34 -8.82
N LEU A 162 11.05 -10.59 -9.73
CA LEU A 162 9.64 -10.76 -10.12
C LEU A 162 9.41 -12.01 -10.98
#